data_29c96d9618d3cf2275fa02d3cca44200
#
_entry.id   29c96d9618d3cf2275fa02d3cca44200
#
_cell.length_a   1.000
_cell.length_b   1.000
_cell.length_c   1.000
_cell.angle_alpha   90.00
_cell.angle_beta   90.00
_cell.angle_gamma   90.00
#
_symmetry.space_group_name_H-M   'P 1'
#
loop_
_entity.id
_entity.type
_entity.pdbx_description
1 polymer ?
#
loop_
_entity_poly.entity_id
_entity_poly.type
_entity_poly.pdbx_seq_one_letter_code
_entity_poly.pdbx_strand_id
1 'polypeptide(L)'
;YVVYIDRMLRRSSCTRCAQRRTHLQNKSYRQLSGGQQQRVLLARALCASDKIILLDEPVTGLDPQVTQEFYGLLKSLNEQGMTIVMVSHDLSVLKYATHVLYLKKKVPIFMEKEMFIERYGKEIYND
;
A
#
# COMPACT_ATOMS: atom_id res chain seq x y z
N TYR A 1 1.05 -15.17 2.51
CA TYR A 1 1.14 -13.82 1.95
C TYR A 1 -0.20 -13.45 1.33
N VAL A 2 -0.64 -12.25 1.62
CA VAL A 2 -1.86 -11.67 1.06
C VAL A 2 -1.44 -10.54 0.14
N VAL A 3 -1.86 -10.60 -1.11
CA VAL A 3 -1.59 -9.55 -2.10
C VAL A 3 -2.87 -8.75 -2.28
N TYR A 4 -2.77 -7.46 -2.12
CA TYR A 4 -3.88 -6.54 -2.30
C TYR A 4 -3.83 -5.95 -3.69
N ILE A 5 -4.97 -5.98 -4.37
CA ILE A 5 -5.13 -5.34 -5.65
C ILE A 5 -6.30 -4.38 -5.51
N ASP A 6 -6.03 -3.10 -5.59
CA ASP A 6 -7.09 -2.12 -5.72
C ASP A 6 -7.10 -1.56 -7.14
N ARG A 7 -8.20 -1.77 -7.84
CA ARG A 7 -8.41 -1.33 -9.21
C ARG A 7 -9.55 -0.34 -9.25
N MET A 8 -9.23 0.92 -9.33
CA MET A 8 -10.24 1.92 -9.64
C MET A 8 -10.17 2.29 -11.13
N LEU A 9 -11.22 1.94 -11.87
CA LEU A 9 -11.41 2.34 -13.27
C LEU A 9 -11.90 3.80 -13.30
N ARG A 10 -11.02 4.78 -13.19
CA ARG A 10 -11.28 6.13 -13.67
C ARG A 10 -10.00 6.88 -13.99
N ARG A 11 -9.97 7.47 -15.19
CA ARG A 11 -8.95 8.41 -15.61
C ARG A 11 -9.05 9.70 -14.80
N SER A 12 -8.00 10.07 -14.12
CA SER A 12 -7.72 11.48 -13.88
C SER A 12 -6.20 11.69 -13.89
N SER A 13 -5.79 12.69 -14.62
CA SER A 13 -4.40 13.12 -14.75
C SER A 13 -3.84 13.52 -13.38
N CYS A 14 -2.91 12.76 -12.87
CA CYS A 14 -2.20 13.12 -11.65
C CYS A 14 -1.18 14.22 -11.94
N THR A 15 -1.58 15.45 -11.71
CA THR A 15 -0.68 16.61 -11.71
C THR A 15 -0.55 17.14 -10.29
N ARG A 16 0.11 16.42 -9.37
CA ARG A 16 0.59 17.06 -8.13
C ARG A 16 1.29 16.12 -7.15
N CYS A 17 2.43 15.56 -7.52
CA CYS A 17 3.38 15.05 -6.54
C CYS A 17 4.36 16.14 -6.07
N ALA A 18 3.89 17.35 -5.86
CA ALA A 18 4.71 18.49 -5.41
C ALA A 18 4.24 19.01 -4.05
N GLN A 19 4.16 18.16 -3.05
CA GLN A 19 4.22 18.70 -1.69
C GLN A 19 5.67 18.85 -1.27
N ARG A 20 6.14 20.09 -1.39
CA ARG A 20 7.45 20.58 -0.99
C ARG A 20 7.73 20.25 0.48
N ARG A 21 8.55 19.25 0.74
CA ARG A 21 9.25 19.06 2.01
C ARG A 21 10.70 19.46 1.81
N THR A 22 10.95 20.75 1.62
CA THR A 22 12.25 21.33 1.36
C THR A 22 13.31 21.03 2.41
N HIS A 23 12.90 20.75 3.66
CA HIS A 23 13.82 20.43 4.76
C HIS A 23 14.48 19.04 4.66
N LEU A 24 14.02 18.16 3.76
CA LEU A 24 14.61 16.83 3.56
C LEU A 24 15.59 16.77 2.38
N GLN A 25 15.66 17.81 1.55
CA GLN A 25 16.44 17.80 0.30
C GLN A 25 17.94 17.57 0.50
N ASN A 26 18.48 18.03 1.64
CA ASN A 26 19.92 17.93 1.94
C ASN A 26 20.27 16.77 2.88
N LYS A 27 19.29 15.89 3.23
CA LYS A 27 19.55 14.74 4.09
C LYS A 27 19.89 13.52 3.26
N SER A 28 20.92 12.79 3.68
CA SER A 28 21.18 11.45 3.15
C SER A 28 20.01 10.53 3.48
N TYR A 29 19.67 9.58 2.59
CA TYR A 29 18.62 8.58 2.80
C TYR A 29 18.77 7.85 4.15
N ARG A 30 20.01 7.56 4.56
CA ARG A 30 20.32 6.89 5.84
C ARG A 30 20.00 7.73 7.09
N GLN A 31 19.86 9.04 6.94
CA GLN A 31 19.52 9.98 8.03
C GLN A 31 18.01 10.19 8.18
N LEU A 32 17.21 9.57 7.31
CA LEU A 32 15.77 9.64 7.34
C LEU A 32 15.20 8.60 8.32
N SER A 33 14.10 8.94 9.01
CA SER A 33 13.33 7.95 9.74
C SER A 33 12.73 6.89 8.80
N GLY A 34 12.39 5.70 9.31
CA GLY A 34 11.80 4.63 8.50
C GLY A 34 10.60 5.10 7.67
N GLY A 35 9.67 5.83 8.28
CA GLY A 35 8.51 6.39 7.58
C GLY A 35 8.89 7.45 6.52
N GLN A 36 9.95 8.24 6.75
CA GLN A 36 10.45 9.17 5.74
C GLN A 36 11.09 8.41 4.58
N GLN A 37 11.84 7.34 4.85
CA GLN A 37 12.43 6.48 3.83
C GLN A 37 11.35 5.86 2.95
N GLN A 38 10.28 5.32 3.54
CA GLN A 38 9.16 4.74 2.78
C GLN A 38 8.45 5.78 1.90
N ARG A 39 8.26 6.99 2.40
CA ARG A 39 7.68 8.08 1.59
C ARG A 39 8.59 8.51 0.43
N VAL A 40 9.91 8.49 0.60
CA VAL A 40 10.87 8.76 -0.48
C VAL A 40 10.82 7.66 -1.53
N LEU A 41 10.77 6.39 -1.13
CA LEU A 41 10.62 5.26 -2.06
C LEU A 41 9.30 5.33 -2.83
N LEU A 42 8.20 5.64 -2.15
CA LEU A 42 6.91 5.84 -2.79
C LEU A 42 6.94 7.01 -3.80
N ALA A 43 7.51 8.16 -3.41
CA ALA A 43 7.66 9.29 -4.31
C ALA A 43 8.47 8.94 -5.56
N ARG A 44 9.54 8.16 -5.39
CA ARG A 44 10.36 7.66 -6.52
C ARG A 44 9.54 6.73 -7.44
N ALA A 45 8.74 5.83 -6.88
CA ALA A 45 7.86 4.95 -7.65
C ALA A 45 6.81 5.75 -8.43
N LEU A 46 6.25 6.81 -7.84
CA LEU A 46 5.28 7.71 -8.46
C LEU A 46 5.89 8.52 -9.63
N CYS A 47 7.19 8.79 -9.60
CA CYS A 47 7.89 9.41 -10.74
C CYS A 47 8.05 8.44 -11.91
N ALA A 48 8.02 7.13 -11.66
CA ALA A 48 8.20 6.09 -12.68
C ALA A 48 6.88 5.60 -13.29
N SER A 49 5.77 5.71 -12.57
CA SER A 49 4.46 5.25 -13.03
C SER A 49 3.32 6.07 -12.42
N ASP A 50 2.34 6.37 -13.25
CA ASP A 50 1.10 7.06 -12.89
C ASP A 50 -0.13 6.13 -12.84
N LYS A 51 0.05 4.83 -13.11
CA LYS A 51 -1.04 3.86 -13.26
C LYS A 51 -1.03 2.75 -12.22
N ILE A 52 0.13 2.20 -11.93
CA ILE A 52 0.26 1.05 -11.04
C ILE A 52 1.53 1.14 -10.20
N ILE A 53 1.41 0.79 -8.93
CA ILE A 53 2.53 0.65 -8.00
C ILE A 53 2.48 -0.73 -7.36
N LEU A 54 3.64 -1.36 -7.28
CA LEU A 54 3.87 -2.63 -6.58
C LEU A 54 4.67 -2.34 -5.31
N LEU A 55 4.15 -2.75 -4.17
CA LEU A 55 4.76 -2.56 -2.85
C LEU A 55 4.93 -3.91 -2.17
N ASP A 56 6.15 -4.19 -1.71
CA ASP A 56 6.49 -5.39 -0.96
C ASP A 56 6.80 -5.01 0.48
N GLU A 57 5.96 -5.47 1.42
CA GLU A 57 6.05 -5.23 2.86
C GLU A 57 6.37 -3.75 3.22
N PRO A 58 5.62 -2.76 2.71
CA PRO A 58 6.04 -1.36 2.75
C PRO A 58 6.03 -0.74 4.15
N VAL A 59 5.39 -1.37 5.12
CA VAL A 59 5.24 -0.84 6.49
C VAL A 59 6.00 -1.66 7.55
N THR A 60 6.74 -2.67 7.13
CA THR A 60 7.51 -3.51 8.05
C THR A 60 8.51 -2.68 8.86
N GLY A 61 8.44 -2.81 10.19
CA GLY A 61 9.32 -2.07 11.11
C GLY A 61 8.93 -0.60 11.35
N LEU A 62 7.78 -0.15 10.85
CA LEU A 62 7.23 1.16 11.18
C LEU A 62 6.34 1.08 12.44
N ASP A 63 6.28 2.19 13.17
CA ASP A 63 5.33 2.30 14.28
C ASP A 63 3.87 2.38 13.76
N PRO A 64 2.88 2.06 14.61
CA PRO A 64 1.48 1.99 14.19
C PRO A 64 0.93 3.31 13.65
N GLN A 65 1.36 4.45 14.18
CA GLN A 65 0.88 5.76 13.72
C GLN A 65 1.41 6.06 12.30
N VAL A 66 2.71 5.85 12.07
CA VAL A 66 3.32 6.04 10.74
C VAL A 66 2.74 5.07 9.72
N THR A 67 2.44 3.84 10.13
CA THR A 67 1.76 2.83 9.31
C THR A 67 0.39 3.31 8.85
N GLN A 68 -0.43 3.84 9.76
CA GLN A 68 -1.75 4.39 9.42
C GLN A 68 -1.66 5.58 8.47
N GLU A 69 -0.71 6.50 8.71
CA GLU A 69 -0.48 7.64 7.81
C GLU A 69 -0.05 7.18 6.41
N PHE A 70 0.78 6.14 6.33
CA PHE A 70 1.22 5.58 5.06
C PHE A 70 0.06 4.95 4.29
N TYR A 71 -0.77 4.15 4.95
CA TYR A 71 -1.98 3.58 4.33
C TYR A 71 -2.99 4.65 3.91
N GLY A 72 -3.17 5.71 4.69
CA GLY A 72 -3.99 6.86 4.32
C GLY A 72 -3.48 7.54 3.04
N LEU A 73 -2.17 7.66 2.90
CA LEU A 73 -1.55 8.18 1.67
C LEU A 73 -1.80 7.27 0.47
N LEU A 74 -1.64 5.95 0.62
CA LEU A 74 -1.93 4.98 -0.44
C LEU A 74 -3.39 5.03 -0.86
N LYS A 75 -4.33 5.12 0.10
CA LYS A 75 -5.75 5.28 -0.18
C LYS A 75 -6.02 6.53 -1.02
N SER A 76 -5.43 7.66 -0.64
CA SER A 76 -5.57 8.91 -1.39
C SER A 76 -5.04 8.80 -2.83
N LEU A 77 -3.93 8.09 -3.05
CA LEU A 77 -3.39 7.83 -4.39
C LEU A 77 -4.32 6.93 -5.21
N ASN A 78 -4.90 5.93 -4.58
CA ASN A 78 -5.86 5.05 -5.22
C ASN A 78 -7.14 5.80 -5.61
N GLU A 79 -7.69 6.66 -4.76
CA GLU A 79 -8.83 7.53 -5.07
C GLU A 79 -8.56 8.48 -6.25
N GLN A 80 -7.28 8.78 -6.51
CA GLN A 80 -6.83 9.54 -7.68
C GLN A 80 -6.65 8.67 -8.94
N GLY A 81 -6.98 7.38 -8.88
CA GLY A 81 -6.95 6.45 -10.01
C GLY A 81 -5.69 5.60 -10.13
N MET A 82 -4.82 5.60 -9.12
CA MET A 82 -3.65 4.72 -9.04
C MET A 82 -4.07 3.31 -8.67
N THR A 83 -3.64 2.31 -9.41
CA THR A 83 -3.76 0.90 -8.99
C THR A 83 -2.61 0.56 -8.04
N ILE A 84 -2.95 0.04 -6.88
CA ILE A 84 -1.97 -0.34 -5.87
C ILE A 84 -2.03 -1.84 -5.67
N VAL A 85 -0.90 -2.50 -5.85
CA VAL A 85 -0.71 -3.92 -5.53
C VAL A 85 0.29 -3.99 -4.38
N MET A 86 -0.10 -4.60 -3.27
CA MET A 86 0.75 -4.66 -2.09
C MET A 86 0.81 -6.08 -1.54
N VAL A 87 2.02 -6.55 -1.29
CA VAL A 87 2.27 -7.78 -0.53
C VAL A 87 2.44 -7.39 0.93
N SER A 88 1.68 -8.01 1.83
CA SER A 88 1.82 -7.81 3.26
C SER A 88 1.35 -9.03 4.05
N HIS A 89 1.90 -9.21 5.24
CA HIS A 89 1.41 -10.12 6.25
C HIS A 89 0.62 -9.38 7.36
N ASP A 90 0.60 -8.04 7.33
CA ASP A 90 -0.17 -7.22 8.26
C ASP A 90 -1.64 -7.16 7.85
N LEU A 91 -2.50 -7.77 8.67
CA LEU A 91 -3.95 -7.81 8.42
C LEU A 91 -4.63 -6.44 8.55
N SER A 92 -3.98 -5.46 9.18
CA SER A 92 -4.55 -4.11 9.32
C SER A 92 -4.79 -3.44 7.97
N VAL A 93 -4.04 -3.85 6.95
CA VAL A 93 -4.18 -3.38 5.56
C VAL A 93 -5.53 -3.75 4.94
N LEU A 94 -6.20 -4.82 5.42
CA LEU A 94 -7.55 -5.21 4.95
C LEU A 94 -8.57 -4.07 5.03
N LYS A 95 -8.39 -3.12 5.95
CA LYS A 95 -9.25 -1.93 6.07
C LYS A 95 -9.23 -1.06 4.81
N TYR A 96 -8.14 -1.10 4.05
CA TYR A 96 -7.89 -0.24 2.90
C TYR A 96 -8.01 -0.97 1.57
N ALA A 97 -7.99 -2.32 1.59
CA ALA A 97 -8.07 -3.15 0.39
C ALA A 97 -9.49 -3.22 -0.17
N THR A 98 -9.61 -3.42 -1.48
CA THR A 98 -10.86 -3.79 -2.17
C THR A 98 -10.88 -5.25 -2.55
N HIS A 99 -9.74 -5.80 -2.95
CA HIS A 99 -9.58 -7.19 -3.34
C HIS A 99 -8.39 -7.82 -2.65
N VAL A 100 -8.42 -9.14 -2.51
CA VAL A 100 -7.38 -9.95 -1.89
C VAL A 100 -6.97 -11.08 -2.83
N LEU A 101 -5.67 -11.21 -3.06
CA LEU A 101 -5.06 -12.39 -3.66
C LEU A 101 -4.39 -13.22 -2.56
N TYR A 102 -4.97 -14.35 -2.22
CA TYR A 102 -4.52 -15.20 -1.14
C TYR A 102 -3.62 -16.32 -1.65
N LEU A 103 -2.37 -16.34 -1.18
CA LEU A 103 -1.31 -17.23 -1.70
C LEU A 103 -0.96 -18.40 -0.75
N LYS A 104 -1.69 -18.61 0.35
CA LYS A 104 -1.39 -19.67 1.33
C LYS A 104 -1.62 -21.09 0.77
N LYS A 105 -2.44 -21.25 -0.27
CA LYS A 105 -2.80 -22.56 -0.85
C LYS A 105 -2.09 -22.82 -2.18
N LYS A 106 -2.08 -24.07 -2.63
CA LYS A 106 -1.47 -24.49 -3.91
C LYS A 106 -2.02 -23.71 -5.11
N VAL A 107 -3.27 -23.24 -5.03
CA VAL A 107 -3.91 -22.42 -6.06
C VAL A 107 -4.15 -21.04 -5.46
N PRO A 108 -3.64 -19.96 -6.08
CA PRO A 108 -3.96 -18.60 -5.67
C PRO A 108 -5.46 -18.33 -5.77
N ILE A 109 -6.00 -17.67 -4.76
CA ILE A 109 -7.42 -17.33 -4.71
C ILE A 109 -7.55 -15.81 -4.75
N PHE A 110 -8.23 -15.29 -5.78
CA PHE A 110 -8.52 -13.87 -5.94
C PHE A 110 -10.01 -13.62 -5.67
N MET A 111 -10.32 -12.70 -4.77
CA MET A 111 -11.69 -12.35 -4.42
C MET A 111 -11.80 -10.94 -3.84
N GLU A 112 -13.04 -10.45 -3.74
CA GLU A 112 -13.35 -9.23 -2.99
C GLU A 112 -13.03 -9.40 -1.50
N LYS A 113 -12.64 -8.31 -0.86
CA LYS A 113 -12.23 -8.30 0.56
C LYS A 113 -13.32 -8.85 1.47
N GLU A 114 -14.57 -8.47 1.26
CA GLU A 114 -15.71 -8.90 2.06
C GLU A 114 -15.88 -10.42 2.02
N MET A 115 -15.81 -11.02 0.84
CA MET A 115 -15.85 -12.48 0.65
C MET A 115 -14.65 -13.18 1.30
N PHE A 116 -13.49 -12.53 1.25
CA PHE A 116 -12.27 -13.05 1.88
C PHE A 116 -12.41 -13.11 3.40
N ILE A 117 -12.88 -12.03 4.01
CA ILE A 117 -13.09 -11.93 5.47
C ILE A 117 -14.15 -12.95 5.93
N GLU A 118 -15.25 -13.07 5.21
CA GLU A 118 -16.30 -14.05 5.53
C GLU A 118 -15.77 -15.49 5.51
N ARG A 119 -14.98 -15.84 4.49
CA ARG A 119 -14.53 -17.21 4.25
C ARG A 119 -13.30 -17.60 5.07
N TYR A 120 -12.39 -16.69 5.27
CA TYR A 120 -11.07 -16.96 5.88
C TYR A 120 -10.80 -16.16 7.16
N GLY A 121 -11.67 -15.25 7.55
CA GLY A 121 -11.45 -14.38 8.70
C GLY A 121 -11.20 -15.16 9.98
N LYS A 122 -11.97 -16.22 10.24
CA LYS A 122 -11.77 -17.08 11.42
C LYS A 122 -10.41 -17.81 11.44
N GLU A 123 -9.90 -18.18 10.27
CA GLU A 123 -8.60 -18.86 10.13
C GLU A 123 -7.45 -17.87 10.35
N ILE A 124 -7.62 -16.63 9.96
CA ILE A 124 -6.57 -15.60 9.92
C ILE A 124 -6.44 -14.84 11.24
N TYR A 125 -7.54 -14.63 11.96
CA TYR A 125 -7.54 -13.92 13.23
C TYR A 125 -7.29 -14.85 14.45
N ASN A 126 -7.21 -16.17 14.25
CA ASN A 126 -6.95 -17.16 15.31
C ASN A 126 -5.54 -17.77 15.24
N ASP A 127 -4.72 -17.43 14.25
CA ASP A 127 -3.28 -17.70 14.16
C ASP A 127 -2.48 -16.48 14.69
#